data_c64678f414e5cb5f78c8205ca65f24bc
#
_entry.id   c64678f414e5cb5f78c8205ca65f24bc
#
_cell.length_a   1.000
_cell.length_b   1.000
_cell.length_c   1.000
_cell.angle_alpha   90.00
_cell.angle_beta   90.00
_cell.angle_gamma   90.00
#
_symmetry.space_group_name_H-M   'P 1'
#
loop_
_entity.id
_entity.type
_entity.pdbx_description
1 polymer ?
#
loop_
_entity_poly.entity_id
_entity_poly.type
_entity_poly.pdbx_seq_one_letter_code
_entity_poly.pdbx_strand_id
1 'polypeptide(L)'
;MQPQVTPAARAHQGPPSLSRHAVDTARLAAPLAIAQLAQMAMGVTDTILLGSLGPDALAAGGLGANLFFVVVTLLQGVLTSVSVSVAHARGANADDRVPGIYWTGLMLSVLLAVPAFVLLSYAEPILLAFHEPATLAKNVGEYCAVLRWGTPGSLIGVGMMRAFLPAIGAARRLLWISIGGVFVNGFLNYGLIHGAYGLPREGFLGSAAATAITVWGIAIALVAVLHLRPRYRHFVVRARPRLPLMGELFGLGWPVAITYGVESTLFLATGMMVGLLGEAPLAAHQIALNVASVAFMVPLAIGQAANVRVGYWVGAGVPVAARHAGFVALALGVGFMMCSGLVLITVPRAIVGLYLHLDDPANAHTVALAASLLGVAAVFQIVDGMQTVGSGCLRGLKDTRIPMLAAAFGYWGVGFPTGYVLAFHFELGAKGLWWGLAAGLASVAALMTLRFHRISRRFIETGIAPGPDDTDAASAAPHGHV
;
A
#
# COMPACT_ATOMS: atom_id res chain seq x y z
N MET A 1 -25.63 -3.21 18.93
CA MET A 1 -25.64 -1.74 19.21
C MET A 1 -24.82 -1.52 20.45
N GLN A 2 -23.62 -0.92 20.35
CA GLN A 2 -23.03 -0.31 21.55
C GLN A 2 -23.78 1.00 21.77
N PRO A 3 -24.16 1.34 23.02
CA PRO A 3 -24.85 2.59 23.33
C PRO A 3 -23.97 3.77 22.84
N GLN A 4 -24.62 4.75 22.23
CA GLN A 4 -23.96 6.02 21.83
C GLN A 4 -23.55 6.75 23.13
N VAL A 5 -22.31 6.56 23.53
CA VAL A 5 -21.72 7.29 24.67
C VAL A 5 -21.32 8.67 24.15
N THR A 6 -21.87 9.74 24.71
CA THR A 6 -21.55 11.12 24.35
C THR A 6 -20.05 11.43 24.52
N PRO A 7 -19.47 12.38 23.77
CA PRO A 7 -18.05 12.74 23.87
C PRO A 7 -17.60 13.07 25.30
N ALA A 8 -18.46 13.77 26.07
CA ALA A 8 -18.22 14.08 27.48
C ALA A 8 -18.17 12.81 28.37
N ALA A 9 -19.02 11.81 28.12
CA ALA A 9 -19.02 10.55 28.87
C ALA A 9 -17.82 9.65 28.53
N ARG A 10 -17.22 9.79 27.34
CA ARG A 10 -15.96 9.09 26.97
C ARG A 10 -14.71 9.76 27.53
N ALA A 11 -14.72 11.07 27.70
CA ALA A 11 -13.64 11.80 28.39
C ALA A 11 -13.55 11.40 29.88
N HIS A 12 -14.64 10.97 30.51
CA HIS A 12 -14.67 10.45 31.88
C HIS A 12 -14.27 8.98 32.00
N GLN A 13 -14.32 8.19 30.91
CA GLN A 13 -13.72 6.86 30.87
C GLN A 13 -12.29 7.06 30.37
N GLY A 14 -11.30 6.99 31.23
CA GLY A 14 -9.88 7.17 30.91
C GLY A 14 -9.45 6.46 29.60
N PRO A 15 -8.30 6.80 29.02
CA PRO A 15 -7.86 6.23 27.74
C PRO A 15 -7.82 4.70 27.83
N PRO A 16 -8.22 3.96 26.77
CA PRO A 16 -8.16 2.51 26.77
C PRO A 16 -6.75 2.00 27.12
N SER A 17 -6.66 0.85 27.76
CA SER A 17 -5.37 0.23 28.08
C SER A 17 -4.57 -0.08 26.80
N LEU A 18 -3.24 -0.13 26.91
CA LEU A 18 -2.35 -0.45 25.77
C LEU A 18 -2.68 -1.82 25.18
N SER A 19 -3.02 -2.82 26.02
CA SER A 19 -3.45 -4.14 25.57
C SER A 19 -4.72 -4.08 24.71
N ARG A 20 -5.69 -3.25 25.09
CA ARG A 20 -6.90 -3.03 24.30
C ARG A 20 -6.59 -2.35 22.96
N HIS A 21 -5.68 -1.37 22.94
CA HIS A 21 -5.20 -0.79 21.70
C HIS A 21 -4.55 -1.84 20.79
N ALA A 22 -3.73 -2.75 21.35
CA ALA A 22 -3.08 -3.81 20.58
C ALA A 22 -4.10 -4.78 19.96
N VAL A 23 -5.05 -5.27 20.77
CA VAL A 23 -6.11 -6.19 20.30
C VAL A 23 -6.97 -5.53 19.22
N ASP A 24 -7.38 -4.29 19.42
CA ASP A 24 -8.23 -3.57 18.44
C ASP A 24 -7.47 -3.27 17.13
N THR A 25 -6.17 -2.93 17.21
CA THR A 25 -5.33 -2.74 16.02
C THR A 25 -5.17 -4.05 15.26
N ALA A 26 -4.85 -5.16 15.98
CA ALA A 26 -4.71 -6.47 15.36
C ALA A 26 -6.02 -6.96 14.73
N ARG A 27 -7.17 -6.77 15.40
CA ARG A 27 -8.49 -7.11 14.86
C ARG A 27 -8.85 -6.36 13.57
N LEU A 28 -8.33 -5.15 13.41
CA LEU A 28 -8.52 -4.36 12.19
C LEU A 28 -7.49 -4.72 11.13
N ALA A 29 -6.22 -4.90 11.52
CA ALA A 29 -5.12 -5.18 10.62
C ALA A 29 -5.16 -6.60 10.02
N ALA A 30 -5.54 -7.62 10.80
CA ALA A 30 -5.53 -9.00 10.33
C ALA A 30 -6.43 -9.23 9.08
N PRO A 31 -7.70 -8.78 9.03
CA PRO A 31 -8.49 -8.89 7.81
C PRO A 31 -7.90 -8.13 6.62
N LEU A 32 -7.24 -6.99 6.88
CA LEU A 32 -6.59 -6.19 5.83
C LEU A 32 -5.34 -6.89 5.29
N ALA A 33 -4.52 -7.48 6.16
CA ALA A 33 -3.34 -8.23 5.75
C ALA A 33 -3.70 -9.43 4.87
N ILE A 34 -4.71 -10.20 5.26
CA ILE A 34 -5.18 -11.34 4.46
C ILE A 34 -5.76 -10.88 3.12
N ALA A 35 -6.49 -9.75 3.10
CA ALA A 35 -7.00 -9.18 1.84
C ALA A 35 -5.86 -8.70 0.92
N GLN A 36 -4.75 -8.18 1.48
CA GLN A 36 -3.55 -7.81 0.71
C GLN A 36 -2.85 -9.04 0.13
N LEU A 37 -2.66 -10.08 0.96
CA LEU A 37 -2.09 -11.36 0.50
C LEU A 37 -2.96 -12.02 -0.58
N ALA A 38 -4.28 -11.96 -0.44
CA ALA A 38 -5.21 -12.44 -1.47
C ALA A 38 -5.02 -11.69 -2.80
N GLN A 39 -4.85 -10.37 -2.75
CA GLN A 39 -4.59 -9.59 -3.96
C GLN A 39 -3.23 -9.93 -4.59
N MET A 40 -2.19 -10.15 -3.78
CA MET A 40 -0.89 -10.61 -4.30
C MET A 40 -1.01 -11.99 -4.96
N ALA A 41 -1.79 -12.91 -4.36
CA ALA A 41 -2.07 -14.23 -4.93
C ALA A 41 -2.74 -14.15 -6.30
N MET A 42 -3.62 -13.17 -6.55
CA MET A 42 -4.19 -12.94 -7.89
C MET A 42 -3.08 -12.66 -8.92
N GLY A 43 -2.17 -11.75 -8.62
CA GLY A 43 -1.05 -11.44 -9.52
C GLY A 43 -0.15 -12.66 -9.80
N VAL A 44 0.11 -13.48 -8.78
CA VAL A 44 0.86 -14.74 -8.95
C VAL A 44 0.10 -15.72 -9.85
N THR A 45 -1.21 -15.88 -9.66
CA THR A 45 -2.06 -16.73 -10.51
C THR A 45 -2.05 -16.24 -11.95
N ASP A 46 -2.18 -14.94 -12.19
CA ASP A 46 -2.10 -14.33 -13.53
C ASP A 46 -0.76 -14.65 -14.19
N THR A 47 0.35 -14.49 -13.47
CA THR A 47 1.71 -14.77 -13.97
C THR A 47 1.91 -16.24 -14.33
N ILE A 48 1.45 -17.18 -13.49
CA ILE A 48 1.54 -18.62 -13.74
C ILE A 48 0.76 -19.01 -15.00
N LEU A 49 -0.46 -18.49 -15.13
CA LEU A 49 -1.33 -18.80 -16.28
C LEU A 49 -0.81 -18.18 -17.58
N LEU A 50 -0.28 -16.94 -17.53
CA LEU A 50 0.40 -16.31 -18.68
C LEU A 50 1.65 -17.10 -19.09
N GLY A 51 2.41 -17.61 -18.12
CA GLY A 51 3.58 -18.44 -18.37
C GLY A 51 3.27 -19.73 -19.13
N SER A 52 2.06 -20.29 -18.95
CA SER A 52 1.61 -21.48 -19.69
C SER A 52 1.42 -21.24 -21.20
N LEU A 53 1.31 -19.99 -21.64
CA LEU A 53 1.18 -19.59 -23.05
C LEU A 53 2.54 -19.38 -23.74
N GLY A 54 3.63 -19.36 -22.97
CA GLY A 54 4.98 -19.16 -23.50
C GLY A 54 5.61 -17.81 -23.08
N PRO A 55 6.90 -17.62 -23.40
CA PRO A 55 7.69 -16.48 -22.92
C PRO A 55 7.17 -15.12 -23.44
N ASP A 56 6.71 -15.03 -24.67
CA ASP A 56 6.23 -13.78 -25.25
C ASP A 56 4.96 -13.28 -24.57
N ALA A 57 4.02 -14.19 -24.29
CA ALA A 57 2.78 -13.87 -23.57
C ALA A 57 3.07 -13.48 -22.12
N LEU A 58 4.01 -14.17 -21.46
CA LEU A 58 4.45 -13.83 -20.11
C LEU A 58 5.12 -12.45 -20.06
N ALA A 59 6.00 -12.15 -21.01
CA ALA A 59 6.68 -10.85 -21.09
C ALA A 59 5.69 -9.71 -21.32
N ALA A 60 4.80 -9.85 -22.32
CA ALA A 60 3.82 -8.83 -22.64
C ALA A 60 2.78 -8.63 -21.52
N GLY A 61 2.19 -9.72 -21.03
CA GLY A 61 1.20 -9.67 -19.97
C GLY A 61 1.79 -9.19 -18.64
N GLY A 62 2.99 -9.66 -18.29
CA GLY A 62 3.72 -9.24 -17.08
C GLY A 62 4.05 -7.75 -17.09
N LEU A 63 4.57 -7.22 -18.20
CA LEU A 63 4.89 -5.80 -18.31
C LEU A 63 3.60 -4.95 -18.30
N GLY A 64 2.54 -5.37 -19.01
CA GLY A 64 1.27 -4.67 -19.02
C GLY A 64 0.58 -4.66 -17.64
N ALA A 65 0.58 -5.78 -16.94
CA ALA A 65 0.07 -5.87 -15.57
C ALA A 65 0.87 -5.00 -14.60
N ASN A 66 2.19 -4.91 -14.76
CA ASN A 66 3.06 -4.06 -13.94
C ASN A 66 2.77 -2.56 -14.17
N LEU A 67 2.61 -2.13 -15.43
CA LEU A 67 2.21 -0.76 -15.76
C LEU A 67 0.87 -0.41 -15.10
N PHE A 68 -0.13 -1.28 -15.22
CA PHE A 68 -1.42 -1.09 -14.56
C PHE A 68 -1.27 -0.99 -13.05
N PHE A 69 -0.51 -1.90 -12.43
CA PHE A 69 -0.30 -1.92 -10.98
C PHE A 69 0.33 -0.61 -10.47
N VAL A 70 1.38 -0.12 -11.14
CA VAL A 70 2.06 1.12 -10.76
C VAL A 70 1.09 2.31 -10.86
N VAL A 71 0.42 2.47 -12.00
CA VAL A 71 -0.53 3.58 -12.22
C VAL A 71 -1.66 3.56 -11.19
N VAL A 72 -2.27 2.41 -10.97
CA VAL A 72 -3.38 2.27 -10.04
C VAL A 72 -2.93 2.47 -8.58
N THR A 73 -1.76 1.96 -8.20
CA THR A 73 -1.21 2.12 -6.84
C THR A 73 -0.92 3.58 -6.50
N LEU A 74 -0.35 4.34 -7.44
CA LEU A 74 -0.14 5.78 -7.27
C LEU A 74 -1.46 6.51 -6.98
N LEU A 75 -2.49 6.24 -7.78
CA LEU A 75 -3.78 6.89 -7.64
C LEU A 75 -4.57 6.40 -6.41
N GLN A 76 -4.37 5.17 -5.98
CA GLN A 76 -4.89 4.66 -4.70
C GLN A 76 -4.32 5.44 -3.51
N GLY A 77 -3.08 5.93 -3.61
CA GLY A 77 -2.49 6.82 -2.61
C GLY A 77 -3.38 8.03 -2.30
N VAL A 78 -3.95 8.66 -3.36
CA VAL A 78 -4.90 9.78 -3.20
C VAL A 78 -6.14 9.36 -2.40
N LEU A 79 -6.66 8.18 -2.68
CA LEU A 79 -7.90 7.68 -2.06
C LEU A 79 -7.74 7.26 -0.59
N THR A 80 -6.52 7.14 -0.08
CA THR A 80 -6.27 6.90 1.35
C THR A 80 -6.81 8.03 2.24
N SER A 81 -6.95 9.26 1.72
CA SER A 81 -7.55 10.42 2.38
C SER A 81 -8.99 10.17 2.83
N VAL A 82 -9.75 9.35 2.11
CA VAL A 82 -11.11 8.94 2.48
C VAL A 82 -11.12 8.25 3.84
N SER A 83 -10.15 7.35 4.10
CA SER A 83 -10.02 6.65 5.39
C SER A 83 -9.82 7.62 6.54
N VAL A 84 -8.94 8.61 6.36
CA VAL A 84 -8.65 9.66 7.35
C VAL A 84 -9.91 10.47 7.67
N SER A 85 -10.56 10.99 6.62
CA SER A 85 -11.75 11.87 6.77
C SER A 85 -12.91 11.13 7.42
N VAL A 86 -13.17 9.88 7.05
CA VAL A 86 -14.20 9.04 7.69
C VAL A 86 -13.86 8.74 9.14
N ALA A 87 -12.59 8.39 9.44
CA ALA A 87 -12.17 8.10 10.81
C ALA A 87 -12.33 9.31 11.72
N HIS A 88 -11.96 10.50 11.27
CA HIS A 88 -12.17 11.75 11.99
C HIS A 88 -13.66 12.06 12.22
N ALA A 89 -14.49 11.97 11.18
CA ALA A 89 -15.93 12.20 11.29
C ALA A 89 -16.57 11.28 12.33
N ARG A 90 -16.21 9.99 12.30
CA ARG A 90 -16.70 8.99 13.25
C ARG A 90 -16.17 9.20 14.67
N GLY A 91 -14.92 9.62 14.82
CA GLY A 91 -14.36 10.00 16.11
C GLY A 91 -15.13 11.17 16.74
N ALA A 92 -15.45 12.17 15.94
CA ALA A 92 -16.22 13.35 16.33
C ALA A 92 -17.72 13.09 16.54
N ASN A 93 -18.21 11.82 16.39
CA ASN A 93 -19.63 11.45 16.35
C ASN A 93 -20.44 12.19 15.27
N ALA A 94 -19.80 12.62 14.21
CA ALA A 94 -20.40 13.31 13.07
C ALA A 94 -20.67 12.29 11.92
N ASP A 95 -21.37 11.19 12.23
CA ASP A 95 -21.70 10.13 11.27
C ASP A 95 -22.57 10.66 10.11
N ASP A 96 -23.25 11.78 10.30
CA ASP A 96 -23.99 12.52 9.27
C ASP A 96 -23.10 13.08 8.14
N ARG A 97 -21.80 13.27 8.38
CA ARG A 97 -20.82 13.71 7.37
C ARG A 97 -20.32 12.55 6.49
N VAL A 98 -20.39 11.32 6.99
CA VAL A 98 -19.84 10.14 6.30
C VAL A 98 -20.45 9.91 4.91
N PRO A 99 -21.77 10.06 4.70
CA PRO A 99 -22.35 9.94 3.35
C PRO A 99 -21.76 10.94 2.34
N GLY A 100 -21.52 12.17 2.78
CA GLY A 100 -20.86 13.19 1.93
C GLY A 100 -19.46 12.79 1.52
N ILE A 101 -18.67 12.23 2.46
CA ILE A 101 -17.31 11.72 2.20
C ILE A 101 -17.36 10.51 1.24
N TYR A 102 -18.31 9.60 1.44
CA TYR A 102 -18.51 8.43 0.58
C TYR A 102 -18.75 8.82 -0.88
N TRP A 103 -19.75 9.66 -1.15
CA TRP A 103 -20.10 10.06 -2.51
C TRP A 103 -19.04 10.93 -3.17
N THR A 104 -18.38 11.80 -2.39
CA THR A 104 -17.26 12.60 -2.90
C THR A 104 -16.03 11.73 -3.21
N GLY A 105 -15.74 10.75 -2.36
CA GLY A 105 -14.66 9.77 -2.60
C GLY A 105 -14.93 8.88 -3.82
N LEU A 106 -16.18 8.48 -4.03
CA LEU A 106 -16.59 7.73 -5.21
C LEU A 106 -16.41 8.56 -6.49
N MET A 107 -16.84 9.82 -6.47
CA MET A 107 -16.63 10.76 -7.59
C MET A 107 -15.14 10.98 -7.86
N LEU A 108 -14.34 11.18 -6.81
CA LEU A 108 -12.88 11.32 -6.94
C LEU A 108 -12.25 10.07 -7.57
N SER A 109 -12.70 8.85 -7.20
CA SER A 109 -12.22 7.60 -7.80
C SER A 109 -12.48 7.54 -9.31
N VAL A 110 -13.68 7.97 -9.73
CA VAL A 110 -14.04 8.02 -11.16
C VAL A 110 -13.21 9.07 -11.91
N LEU A 111 -13.01 10.24 -11.31
CA LEU A 111 -12.17 11.30 -11.91
C LEU A 111 -10.70 10.86 -12.05
N LEU A 112 -10.16 10.18 -11.04
CA LEU A 112 -8.79 9.64 -11.09
C LEU A 112 -8.66 8.47 -12.08
N ALA A 113 -9.74 7.78 -12.39
CA ALA A 113 -9.72 6.73 -13.39
C ALA A 113 -9.47 7.28 -14.81
N VAL A 114 -9.85 8.53 -15.09
CA VAL A 114 -9.65 9.14 -16.41
C VAL A 114 -8.18 9.25 -16.79
N PRO A 115 -7.28 9.90 -16.01
CA PRO A 115 -5.87 9.97 -16.35
C PRO A 115 -5.21 8.58 -16.42
N ALA A 116 -5.59 7.64 -15.54
CA ALA A 116 -5.09 6.28 -15.62
C ALA A 116 -5.52 5.56 -16.90
N PHE A 117 -6.79 5.69 -17.28
CA PHE A 117 -7.30 5.12 -18.53
C PHE A 117 -6.57 5.69 -19.74
N VAL A 118 -6.36 7.01 -19.77
CA VAL A 118 -5.62 7.70 -20.85
C VAL A 118 -4.18 7.19 -20.89
N LEU A 119 -3.47 7.18 -19.76
CA LEU A 119 -2.06 6.75 -19.70
C LEU A 119 -1.89 5.31 -20.22
N LEU A 120 -2.75 4.39 -19.78
CA LEU A 120 -2.73 2.99 -20.25
C LEU A 120 -3.10 2.85 -21.73
N SER A 121 -3.85 3.80 -22.29
CA SER A 121 -4.16 3.83 -23.72
C SER A 121 -2.93 4.18 -24.58
N TYR A 122 -1.93 4.84 -24.00
CA TYR A 122 -0.69 5.21 -24.65
C TYR A 122 0.48 4.29 -24.24
N ALA A 123 0.22 3.10 -23.73
CA ALA A 123 1.27 2.16 -23.29
C ALA A 123 2.23 1.80 -24.44
N GLU A 124 1.72 1.49 -25.64
CA GLU A 124 2.53 1.18 -26.83
C GLU A 124 3.46 2.33 -27.24
N PRO A 125 2.98 3.57 -27.53
CA PRO A 125 3.86 4.67 -27.89
C PRO A 125 4.85 5.06 -26.78
N ILE A 126 4.49 4.89 -25.51
CA ILE A 126 5.41 5.11 -24.39
C ILE A 126 6.56 4.10 -24.44
N LEU A 127 6.28 2.80 -24.60
CA LEU A 127 7.31 1.77 -24.67
C LEU A 127 8.22 1.96 -25.90
N LEU A 128 7.64 2.33 -27.05
CA LEU A 128 8.43 2.66 -28.25
C LEU A 128 9.37 3.85 -28.02
N ALA A 129 8.94 4.86 -27.25
CA ALA A 129 9.79 5.99 -26.88
C ALA A 129 10.96 5.57 -25.95
N PHE A 130 10.79 4.50 -25.17
CA PHE A 130 11.85 3.88 -24.36
C PHE A 130 12.71 2.87 -25.14
N HIS A 131 12.53 2.77 -26.46
CA HIS A 131 13.27 1.88 -27.36
C HIS A 131 13.03 0.37 -27.10
N GLU A 132 11.90 0.02 -26.54
CA GLU A 132 11.50 -1.36 -26.41
C GLU A 132 11.18 -1.99 -27.78
N PRO A 133 11.37 -3.31 -27.98
CA PRO A 133 11.06 -3.98 -29.24
C PRO A 133 9.62 -3.74 -29.68
N ALA A 134 9.42 -3.40 -30.96
CA ALA A 134 8.09 -3.03 -31.48
C ALA A 134 7.02 -4.12 -31.29
N THR A 135 7.42 -5.41 -31.37
CA THR A 135 6.52 -6.54 -31.12
C THR A 135 6.07 -6.60 -29.66
N LEU A 136 6.99 -6.40 -28.70
CA LEU A 136 6.67 -6.34 -27.28
C LEU A 136 5.80 -5.13 -26.97
N ALA A 137 6.16 -3.94 -27.44
CA ALA A 137 5.40 -2.70 -27.24
C ALA A 137 3.96 -2.83 -27.74
N LYS A 138 3.76 -3.42 -28.94
CA LYS A 138 2.44 -3.70 -29.50
C LYS A 138 1.63 -4.65 -28.61
N ASN A 139 2.20 -5.80 -28.24
CA ASN A 139 1.50 -6.79 -27.41
C ASN A 139 1.11 -6.20 -26.03
N VAL A 140 1.99 -5.41 -25.40
CA VAL A 140 1.69 -4.69 -24.16
C VAL A 140 0.59 -3.66 -24.38
N GLY A 141 0.61 -2.94 -25.51
CA GLY A 141 -0.43 -1.99 -25.88
C GLY A 141 -1.81 -2.67 -26.00
N GLU A 142 -1.89 -3.81 -26.69
CA GLU A 142 -3.12 -4.61 -26.79
C GLU A 142 -3.59 -5.12 -25.42
N TYR A 143 -2.70 -5.60 -24.56
CA TYR A 143 -3.01 -6.02 -23.20
C TYR A 143 -3.55 -4.87 -22.35
N CYS A 144 -2.89 -3.72 -22.37
CA CYS A 144 -3.32 -2.53 -21.67
C CYS A 144 -4.63 -1.94 -22.22
N ALA A 145 -4.90 -2.08 -23.52
CA ALA A 145 -6.16 -1.65 -24.15
C ALA A 145 -7.37 -2.41 -23.58
N VAL A 146 -7.21 -3.66 -23.17
CA VAL A 146 -8.23 -4.42 -22.46
C VAL A 146 -8.24 -4.06 -20.96
N LEU A 147 -7.08 -4.07 -20.32
CA LEU A 147 -6.95 -3.91 -18.87
C LEU A 147 -7.35 -2.51 -18.36
N ARG A 148 -7.20 -1.45 -19.19
CA ARG A 148 -7.60 -0.06 -18.85
C ARG A 148 -9.08 0.05 -18.44
N TRP A 149 -9.96 -0.82 -18.96
CA TRP A 149 -11.37 -0.85 -18.57
C TRP A 149 -11.58 -1.33 -17.14
N GLY A 150 -10.60 -2.02 -16.55
CA GLY A 150 -10.56 -2.37 -15.14
C GLY A 150 -10.18 -1.20 -14.21
N THR A 151 -9.65 -0.10 -14.75
CA THR A 151 -9.14 1.03 -13.94
C THR A 151 -10.20 1.63 -13.00
N PRO A 152 -11.43 1.97 -13.47
CA PRO A 152 -12.44 2.52 -12.56
C PRO A 152 -12.86 1.49 -11.49
N GLY A 153 -13.02 0.22 -11.87
CA GLY A 153 -13.32 -0.87 -10.94
C GLY A 153 -12.25 -1.02 -9.86
N SER A 154 -10.97 -0.94 -10.24
CA SER A 154 -9.84 -1.03 -9.32
C SER A 154 -9.79 0.18 -8.37
N LEU A 155 -9.94 1.41 -8.86
CA LEU A 155 -9.92 2.61 -8.01
C LEU A 155 -11.12 2.68 -7.07
N ILE A 156 -12.30 2.24 -7.50
CA ILE A 156 -13.49 2.15 -6.63
C ILE A 156 -13.31 1.01 -5.62
N GLY A 157 -13.06 -0.22 -6.08
CA GLY A 157 -13.04 -1.43 -5.24
C GLY A 157 -11.79 -1.54 -4.37
N VAL A 158 -10.62 -1.46 -4.99
CA VAL A 158 -9.34 -1.66 -4.31
C VAL A 158 -8.81 -0.34 -3.72
N GLY A 159 -9.12 0.81 -4.32
CA GLY A 159 -8.72 2.13 -3.79
C GLY A 159 -9.69 2.62 -2.71
N MET A 160 -10.82 3.17 -3.14
CA MET A 160 -11.77 3.88 -2.28
C MET A 160 -12.44 2.97 -1.25
N MET A 161 -12.95 1.80 -1.65
CA MET A 161 -13.64 0.90 -0.72
C MET A 161 -12.69 0.29 0.31
N ARG A 162 -11.45 0.02 -0.05
CA ARG A 162 -10.41 -0.42 0.90
C ARG A 162 -10.08 0.65 1.94
N ALA A 163 -10.14 1.93 1.57
CA ALA A 163 -9.96 3.04 2.50
C ALA A 163 -11.21 3.24 3.38
N PHE A 164 -12.41 3.13 2.80
CA PHE A 164 -13.69 3.43 3.46
C PHE A 164 -14.14 2.34 4.45
N LEU A 165 -14.12 1.07 4.03
CA LEU A 165 -14.69 -0.05 4.81
C LEU A 165 -14.03 -0.23 6.19
N PRO A 166 -12.69 -0.20 6.34
CA PRO A 166 -12.07 -0.28 7.65
C PRO A 166 -12.47 0.86 8.58
N ALA A 167 -12.60 2.08 8.04
CA ALA A 167 -12.97 3.25 8.81
C ALA A 167 -14.40 3.20 9.37
N ILE A 168 -15.32 2.48 8.71
CA ILE A 168 -16.68 2.22 9.21
C ILE A 168 -16.81 0.90 10.00
N GLY A 169 -15.69 0.18 10.22
CA GLY A 169 -15.68 -1.09 10.95
C GLY A 169 -16.14 -2.31 10.14
N ALA A 170 -16.01 -2.25 8.81
CA ALA A 170 -16.44 -3.31 7.88
C ALA A 170 -15.27 -4.09 7.24
N ALA A 171 -14.06 -4.06 7.82
CA ALA A 171 -12.85 -4.69 7.26
C ALA A 171 -13.03 -6.19 6.92
N ARG A 172 -13.81 -6.95 7.73
CA ARG A 172 -14.09 -8.36 7.45
C ARG A 172 -14.87 -8.59 6.14
N ARG A 173 -15.66 -7.60 5.68
CA ARG A 173 -16.38 -7.69 4.41
C ARG A 173 -15.42 -7.55 3.23
N LEU A 174 -14.48 -6.61 3.36
CA LEU A 174 -13.40 -6.49 2.39
C LEU A 174 -12.62 -7.79 2.25
N LEU A 175 -12.23 -8.42 3.37
CA LEU A 175 -11.53 -9.71 3.38
C LEU A 175 -12.27 -10.79 2.56
N TRP A 176 -13.55 -11.06 2.89
CA TRP A 176 -14.27 -12.15 2.24
C TRP A 176 -14.51 -11.92 0.75
N ILE A 177 -14.78 -10.65 0.37
CA ILE A 177 -14.96 -10.29 -1.05
C ILE A 177 -13.63 -10.38 -1.80
N SER A 178 -12.49 -9.96 -1.17
CA SER A 178 -11.17 -10.11 -1.78
C SER A 178 -10.79 -11.57 -1.99
N ILE A 179 -11.04 -12.44 -1.01
CA ILE A 179 -10.82 -13.89 -1.16
C ILE A 179 -11.69 -14.46 -2.28
N GLY A 180 -12.98 -14.12 -2.31
CA GLY A 180 -13.88 -14.52 -3.43
C GLY A 180 -13.36 -14.04 -4.79
N GLY A 181 -12.80 -12.83 -4.83
CA GLY A 181 -12.16 -12.26 -6.02
C GLY A 181 -11.00 -13.09 -6.55
N VAL A 182 -10.17 -13.68 -5.67
CA VAL A 182 -9.06 -14.58 -6.08
C VAL A 182 -9.59 -15.79 -6.85
N PHE A 183 -10.62 -16.44 -6.31
CA PHE A 183 -11.20 -17.62 -6.97
C PHE A 183 -11.88 -17.25 -8.29
N VAL A 184 -12.62 -16.14 -8.32
CA VAL A 184 -13.26 -15.64 -9.57
C VAL A 184 -12.19 -15.28 -10.60
N ASN A 185 -11.12 -14.60 -10.18
CA ASN A 185 -10.01 -14.25 -11.07
C ASN A 185 -9.36 -15.51 -11.65
N GLY A 186 -9.00 -16.49 -10.82
CA GLY A 186 -8.39 -17.74 -11.29
C GLY A 186 -9.30 -18.50 -12.25
N PHE A 187 -10.60 -18.60 -11.95
CA PHE A 187 -11.60 -19.23 -12.83
C PHE A 187 -11.70 -18.52 -14.18
N LEU A 188 -11.85 -17.18 -14.16
CA LEU A 188 -11.97 -16.40 -15.40
C LEU A 188 -10.67 -16.41 -16.21
N ASN A 189 -9.51 -16.31 -15.54
CA ASN A 189 -8.21 -16.39 -16.19
C ASN A 189 -8.05 -17.70 -16.95
N TYR A 190 -8.24 -18.83 -16.25
CA TYR A 190 -8.13 -20.13 -16.89
C TYR A 190 -9.13 -20.30 -18.03
N GLY A 191 -10.37 -19.89 -17.82
CA GLY A 191 -11.45 -19.98 -18.80
C GLY A 191 -11.17 -19.15 -20.06
N LEU A 192 -10.81 -17.89 -19.90
CA LEU A 192 -10.59 -16.97 -21.03
C LEU A 192 -9.24 -17.21 -21.73
N ILE A 193 -8.21 -17.66 -21.02
CA ILE A 193 -6.94 -18.00 -21.63
C ILE A 193 -7.06 -19.24 -22.51
N HIS A 194 -7.70 -20.30 -22.00
CA HIS A 194 -7.71 -21.61 -22.66
C HIS A 194 -9.01 -21.91 -23.42
N GLY A 195 -10.05 -21.08 -23.29
CA GLY A 195 -11.39 -21.34 -23.88
C GLY A 195 -12.14 -22.45 -23.13
N ALA A 196 -11.91 -22.57 -21.81
CA ALA A 196 -12.57 -23.57 -20.97
C ALA A 196 -13.92 -23.04 -20.45
N TYR A 197 -14.74 -23.93 -19.91
CA TYR A 197 -16.04 -23.61 -19.29
C TYR A 197 -17.05 -22.92 -20.22
N GLY A 198 -16.89 -23.04 -21.53
CA GLY A 198 -17.76 -22.37 -22.53
C GLY A 198 -17.43 -20.90 -22.76
N LEU A 199 -16.31 -20.41 -22.21
CA LEU A 199 -15.82 -19.06 -22.44
C LEU A 199 -15.00 -18.98 -23.73
N PRO A 200 -14.94 -17.82 -24.42
CA PRO A 200 -14.12 -17.63 -25.61
C PRO A 200 -12.63 -17.79 -25.27
N ARG A 201 -11.85 -18.27 -26.24
CA ARG A 201 -10.40 -18.37 -26.10
C ARG A 201 -9.75 -17.07 -26.56
N GLU A 202 -9.34 -16.24 -25.61
CA GLU A 202 -8.72 -14.93 -25.86
C GLU A 202 -7.19 -14.94 -25.67
N GLY A 203 -6.60 -16.09 -25.29
CA GLY A 203 -5.18 -16.23 -25.05
C GLY A 203 -4.68 -15.26 -23.96
N PHE A 204 -3.57 -14.55 -24.21
CA PHE A 204 -2.98 -13.64 -23.21
C PHE A 204 -3.87 -12.41 -22.88
N LEU A 205 -4.73 -11.97 -23.82
CA LEU A 205 -5.72 -10.91 -23.58
C LEU A 205 -6.81 -11.38 -22.63
N GLY A 206 -7.08 -12.69 -22.56
CA GLY A 206 -7.99 -13.29 -21.59
C GLY A 206 -7.59 -13.00 -20.14
N SER A 207 -6.29 -12.91 -19.85
CA SER A 207 -5.81 -12.53 -18.51
C SER A 207 -6.14 -11.07 -18.18
N ALA A 208 -5.95 -10.15 -19.11
CA ALA A 208 -6.32 -8.75 -18.94
C ALA A 208 -7.84 -8.59 -18.72
N ALA A 209 -8.64 -9.31 -19.49
CA ALA A 209 -10.10 -9.31 -19.37
C ALA A 209 -10.57 -9.91 -18.03
N ALA A 210 -9.98 -11.04 -17.60
CA ALA A 210 -10.27 -11.67 -16.32
C ALA A 210 -10.00 -10.72 -15.15
N THR A 211 -8.85 -10.04 -15.16
CA THR A 211 -8.49 -9.05 -14.14
C THR A 211 -9.45 -7.86 -14.17
N ALA A 212 -9.77 -7.30 -15.34
CA ALA A 212 -10.71 -6.19 -15.46
C ALA A 212 -12.11 -6.56 -14.95
N ILE A 213 -12.62 -7.73 -15.30
CA ILE A 213 -13.93 -8.23 -14.83
C ILE A 213 -13.90 -8.45 -13.31
N THR A 214 -12.82 -9.02 -12.78
CA THR A 214 -12.69 -9.31 -11.35
C THR A 214 -12.67 -8.04 -10.50
N VAL A 215 -11.91 -7.02 -10.88
CA VAL A 215 -11.85 -5.76 -10.10
C VAL A 215 -13.19 -5.03 -10.12
N TRP A 216 -13.95 -5.08 -11.22
CA TRP A 216 -15.34 -4.60 -11.28
C TRP A 216 -16.26 -5.43 -10.40
N GLY A 217 -16.13 -6.76 -10.42
CA GLY A 217 -16.90 -7.67 -9.56
C GLY A 217 -16.68 -7.36 -8.07
N ILE A 218 -15.42 -7.14 -7.67
CA ILE A 218 -15.07 -6.73 -6.31
C ILE A 218 -15.70 -5.36 -5.98
N ALA A 219 -15.57 -4.37 -6.86
CA ALA A 219 -16.12 -3.03 -6.64
C ALA A 219 -17.66 -3.09 -6.47
N ILE A 220 -18.35 -3.77 -7.38
CA ILE A 220 -19.80 -3.93 -7.33
C ILE A 220 -20.24 -4.68 -6.06
N ALA A 221 -19.55 -5.77 -5.69
CA ALA A 221 -19.88 -6.54 -4.50
C ALA A 221 -19.70 -5.71 -3.21
N LEU A 222 -18.62 -4.91 -3.11
CA LEU A 222 -18.37 -4.03 -1.96
C LEU A 222 -19.43 -2.92 -1.87
N VAL A 223 -19.76 -2.27 -3.00
CA VAL A 223 -20.82 -1.26 -3.07
C VAL A 223 -22.17 -1.88 -2.71
N ALA A 224 -22.50 -3.04 -3.26
CA ALA A 224 -23.76 -3.75 -2.99
C ALA A 224 -23.90 -4.09 -1.48
N VAL A 225 -22.83 -4.58 -0.84
CA VAL A 225 -22.85 -4.87 0.61
C VAL A 225 -23.16 -3.62 1.43
N LEU A 226 -22.66 -2.44 1.05
CA LEU A 226 -22.93 -1.20 1.77
C LEU A 226 -24.39 -0.75 1.61
N HIS A 227 -24.97 -0.89 0.42
CA HIS A 227 -26.33 -0.45 0.13
C HIS A 227 -27.40 -1.45 0.57
N LEU A 228 -27.12 -2.75 0.52
CA LEU A 228 -28.10 -3.80 0.82
C LEU A 228 -28.16 -4.15 2.32
N ARG A 229 -27.06 -3.99 3.05
CA ARG A 229 -27.04 -4.35 4.48
C ARG A 229 -27.52 -3.21 5.36
N PRO A 230 -28.60 -3.38 6.16
CA PRO A 230 -29.18 -2.32 7.02
C PRO A 230 -28.14 -1.68 7.94
N ARG A 231 -27.17 -2.49 8.43
CA ARG A 231 -26.10 -2.02 9.33
C ARG A 231 -25.24 -0.90 8.75
N TYR A 232 -25.04 -0.86 7.42
CA TYR A 232 -24.11 0.09 6.76
C TYR A 232 -24.87 1.14 5.94
N ARG A 233 -26.16 0.93 5.70
CA ARG A 233 -26.97 1.75 4.79
C ARG A 233 -26.98 3.24 5.19
N HIS A 234 -26.91 3.54 6.49
CA HIS A 234 -26.90 4.93 6.97
C HIS A 234 -25.60 5.68 6.60
N PHE A 235 -24.47 4.97 6.32
CA PHE A 235 -23.23 5.58 5.87
C PHE A 235 -23.21 5.92 4.37
N VAL A 236 -24.16 5.42 3.61
CA VAL A 236 -24.23 5.56 2.13
C VAL A 236 -25.54 6.19 1.67
N VAL A 237 -26.28 6.83 2.58
CA VAL A 237 -27.47 7.62 2.24
C VAL A 237 -27.10 8.62 1.14
N ARG A 238 -28.02 8.85 0.20
CA ARG A 238 -27.79 9.74 -0.93
C ARG A 238 -27.42 11.14 -0.45
N ALA A 239 -26.21 11.57 -0.80
CA ALA A 239 -25.71 12.90 -0.54
C ALA A 239 -25.08 13.47 -1.82
N ARG A 240 -25.09 14.78 -1.98
CA ARG A 240 -24.43 15.42 -3.12
C ARG A 240 -22.93 15.46 -2.88
N PRO A 241 -22.09 15.06 -3.86
CA PRO A 241 -20.66 15.32 -3.81
C PRO A 241 -20.38 16.81 -3.64
N ARG A 242 -19.36 17.16 -2.84
CA ARG A 242 -19.01 18.53 -2.55
C ARG A 242 -17.61 18.85 -3.08
N LEU A 243 -17.50 19.83 -3.98
CA LEU A 243 -16.20 20.22 -4.56
C LEU A 243 -15.16 20.66 -3.51
N PRO A 244 -15.52 21.45 -2.45
CA PRO A 244 -14.56 21.79 -1.40
C PRO A 244 -14.03 20.56 -0.68
N LEU A 245 -14.89 19.57 -0.38
CA LEU A 245 -14.48 18.31 0.25
C LEU A 245 -13.59 17.47 -0.69
N MET A 246 -13.87 17.50 -1.98
CA MET A 246 -13.01 16.83 -2.97
C MET A 246 -11.62 17.45 -3.01
N GLY A 247 -11.53 18.79 -2.93
CA GLY A 247 -10.25 19.50 -2.81
C GLY A 247 -9.50 19.12 -1.53
N GLU A 248 -10.21 18.99 -0.38
CA GLU A 248 -9.60 18.50 0.88
C GLU A 248 -9.09 17.06 0.74
N LEU A 249 -9.90 16.13 0.19
CA LEU A 249 -9.49 14.75 -0.03
C LEU A 249 -8.28 14.65 -0.97
N PHE A 250 -8.30 15.39 -2.07
CA PHE A 250 -7.17 15.44 -2.99
C PHE A 250 -5.93 16.04 -2.31
N GLY A 251 -6.09 17.16 -1.60
CA GLY A 251 -5.00 17.85 -0.89
C GLY A 251 -4.30 16.99 0.17
N LEU A 252 -5.04 16.09 0.85
CA LEU A 252 -4.48 15.13 1.79
C LEU A 252 -3.88 13.91 1.10
N GLY A 253 -4.40 13.55 -0.08
CA GLY A 253 -4.05 12.29 -0.73
C GLY A 253 -2.90 12.37 -1.74
N TRP A 254 -2.75 13.50 -2.48
CA TRP A 254 -1.69 13.62 -3.48
C TRP A 254 -0.26 13.46 -2.92
N PRO A 255 0.07 13.93 -1.68
CA PRO A 255 1.39 13.69 -1.14
C PRO A 255 1.65 12.19 -0.89
N VAL A 256 0.60 11.42 -0.54
CA VAL A 256 0.71 9.97 -0.37
C VAL A 256 0.97 9.28 -1.71
N ALA A 257 0.30 9.72 -2.78
CA ALA A 257 0.57 9.22 -4.13
C ALA A 257 2.03 9.47 -4.56
N ILE A 258 2.55 10.67 -4.32
CA ILE A 258 3.96 10.98 -4.60
C ILE A 258 4.89 10.12 -3.73
N THR A 259 4.58 9.89 -2.46
CA THR A 259 5.38 9.01 -1.60
C THR A 259 5.49 7.61 -2.22
N TYR A 260 4.38 7.03 -2.69
CA TYR A 260 4.40 5.73 -3.38
C TYR A 260 5.20 5.77 -4.68
N GLY A 261 5.13 6.88 -5.43
CA GLY A 261 5.92 7.06 -6.65
C GLY A 261 7.42 7.12 -6.38
N VAL A 262 7.82 7.92 -5.41
CA VAL A 262 9.22 8.08 -5.00
C VAL A 262 9.79 6.76 -4.49
N GLU A 263 9.01 5.98 -3.73
CA GLU A 263 9.38 4.66 -3.25
C GLU A 263 9.51 3.67 -4.42
N SER A 264 8.51 3.59 -5.29
CA SER A 264 8.52 2.68 -6.45
C SER A 264 9.69 2.97 -7.40
N THR A 265 10.00 4.23 -7.63
CA THR A 265 11.14 4.62 -8.49
C THR A 265 12.50 4.28 -7.86
N LEU A 266 12.63 4.33 -6.52
CA LEU A 266 13.83 3.87 -5.83
C LEU A 266 14.06 2.36 -6.03
N PHE A 267 13.01 1.54 -5.83
CA PHE A 267 13.11 0.09 -6.04
C PHE A 267 13.43 -0.26 -7.49
N LEU A 268 12.80 0.45 -8.44
CA LEU A 268 13.08 0.27 -9.87
C LEU A 268 14.54 0.62 -10.19
N ALA A 269 15.04 1.77 -9.75
CA ALA A 269 16.42 2.18 -9.94
C ALA A 269 17.41 1.20 -9.31
N THR A 270 17.11 0.71 -8.10
CA THR A 270 17.93 -0.32 -7.44
C THR A 270 17.94 -1.62 -8.25
N GLY A 271 16.81 -2.07 -8.75
CA GLY A 271 16.72 -3.26 -9.62
C GLY A 271 17.54 -3.12 -10.89
N MET A 272 17.49 -1.94 -11.53
CA MET A 272 18.33 -1.64 -12.71
C MET A 272 19.83 -1.69 -12.37
N MET A 273 20.23 -1.11 -11.23
CA MET A 273 21.64 -1.13 -10.80
C MET A 273 22.12 -2.54 -10.46
N VAL A 274 21.27 -3.38 -9.85
CA VAL A 274 21.59 -4.80 -9.61
C VAL A 274 21.73 -5.53 -10.94
N GLY A 275 20.90 -5.20 -11.93
CA GLY A 275 21.02 -5.77 -13.30
C GLY A 275 22.37 -5.50 -13.96
N LEU A 276 23.00 -4.34 -13.72
CA LEU A 276 24.35 -4.03 -14.20
C LEU A 276 25.45 -4.90 -13.58
N LEU A 277 25.16 -5.53 -12.43
CA LEU A 277 26.10 -6.45 -11.76
C LEU A 277 26.07 -7.87 -12.31
N GLY A 278 25.09 -8.20 -13.18
CA GLY A 278 24.96 -9.48 -13.85
C GLY A 278 23.70 -10.27 -13.47
N GLU A 279 23.52 -11.42 -14.11
CA GLU A 279 22.31 -12.25 -13.98
C GLU A 279 22.12 -12.85 -12.58
N ALA A 280 23.19 -13.41 -12.00
CA ALA A 280 23.10 -14.05 -10.68
C ALA A 280 22.75 -13.06 -9.56
N PRO A 281 23.35 -11.83 -9.48
CA PRO A 281 22.90 -10.77 -8.57
C PRO A 281 21.45 -10.36 -8.77
N LEU A 282 21.01 -10.22 -10.03
CA LEU A 282 19.63 -9.85 -10.35
C LEU A 282 18.64 -10.92 -9.88
N ALA A 283 18.93 -12.19 -10.14
CA ALA A 283 18.11 -13.32 -9.69
C ALA A 283 18.03 -13.38 -8.16
N ALA A 284 19.18 -13.22 -7.47
CA ALA A 284 19.23 -13.17 -6.01
C ALA A 284 18.42 -11.98 -5.44
N HIS A 285 18.51 -10.81 -6.07
CA HIS A 285 17.73 -9.62 -5.72
C HIS A 285 16.22 -9.87 -5.86
N GLN A 286 15.78 -10.48 -6.96
CA GLN A 286 14.37 -10.77 -7.19
C GLN A 286 13.80 -11.74 -6.14
N ILE A 287 14.57 -12.76 -5.74
CA ILE A 287 14.18 -13.67 -4.65
C ILE A 287 14.00 -12.89 -3.34
N ALA A 288 15.03 -12.11 -2.96
CA ALA A 288 14.98 -11.34 -1.71
C ALA A 288 13.83 -10.32 -1.71
N LEU A 289 13.59 -9.64 -2.84
CA LEU A 289 12.50 -8.67 -2.99
C LEU A 289 11.12 -9.32 -2.90
N ASN A 290 10.93 -10.49 -3.53
CA ASN A 290 9.67 -11.24 -3.42
C ASN A 290 9.37 -11.65 -1.97
N VAL A 291 10.34 -12.19 -1.27
CA VAL A 291 10.21 -12.60 0.13
C VAL A 291 9.88 -11.40 1.02
N ALA A 292 10.61 -10.29 0.85
CA ALA A 292 10.36 -9.04 1.57
C ALA A 292 8.95 -8.49 1.29
N SER A 293 8.49 -8.54 0.03
CA SER A 293 7.17 -8.07 -0.39
C SER A 293 6.02 -8.85 0.27
N VAL A 294 6.16 -10.17 0.42
CA VAL A 294 5.18 -10.99 1.13
C VAL A 294 5.09 -10.57 2.61
N ALA A 295 6.23 -10.44 3.27
CA ALA A 295 6.27 -10.01 4.68
C ALA A 295 5.71 -8.59 4.86
N PHE A 296 5.95 -7.69 3.91
CA PHE A 296 5.52 -6.29 3.90
C PHE A 296 3.98 -6.12 3.93
N MET A 297 3.21 -7.10 3.45
CA MET A 297 1.74 -7.02 3.46
C MET A 297 1.16 -6.84 4.87
N VAL A 298 1.84 -7.35 5.90
CA VAL A 298 1.37 -7.25 7.30
C VAL A 298 1.59 -5.84 7.87
N PRO A 299 2.81 -5.23 7.87
CA PRO A 299 2.97 -3.85 8.32
C PRO A 299 2.19 -2.84 7.49
N LEU A 300 1.99 -3.08 6.19
CA LEU A 300 1.11 -2.25 5.36
C LEU A 300 -0.32 -2.25 5.90
N ALA A 301 -0.85 -3.41 6.29
CA ALA A 301 -2.17 -3.53 6.90
C ALA A 301 -2.23 -2.90 8.30
N ILE A 302 -1.16 -3.04 9.11
CA ILE A 302 -1.05 -2.38 10.42
C ILE A 302 -1.01 -0.86 10.24
N GLY A 303 -0.30 -0.34 9.24
CA GLY A 303 -0.27 1.09 8.91
C GLY A 303 -1.64 1.64 8.50
N GLN A 304 -2.42 0.87 7.73
CA GLN A 304 -3.82 1.21 7.40
C GLN A 304 -4.71 1.21 8.65
N ALA A 305 -4.53 0.23 9.54
CA ALA A 305 -5.25 0.19 10.81
C ALA A 305 -4.86 1.35 11.74
N ALA A 306 -3.56 1.71 11.79
CA ALA A 306 -3.05 2.85 12.54
C ALA A 306 -3.66 4.16 12.06
N ASN A 307 -3.72 4.37 10.73
CA ASN A 307 -4.38 5.53 10.12
C ASN A 307 -5.83 5.69 10.63
N VAL A 308 -6.62 4.62 10.57
CA VAL A 308 -8.02 4.64 11.03
C VAL A 308 -8.11 4.90 12.53
N ARG A 309 -7.30 4.24 13.35
CA ARG A 309 -7.39 4.31 14.81
C ARG A 309 -6.89 5.64 15.36
N VAL A 310 -5.75 6.13 14.85
CA VAL A 310 -5.22 7.44 15.22
C VAL A 310 -6.21 8.53 14.78
N GLY A 311 -6.67 8.48 13.52
CA GLY A 311 -7.66 9.44 13.00
C GLY A 311 -8.95 9.45 13.81
N TYR A 312 -9.46 8.28 14.23
CA TYR A 312 -10.63 8.18 15.10
C TYR A 312 -10.42 8.90 16.44
N TRP A 313 -9.29 8.67 17.13
CA TRP A 313 -9.02 9.28 18.42
C TRP A 313 -8.72 10.78 18.32
N VAL A 314 -8.12 11.23 17.22
CA VAL A 314 -7.97 12.67 16.92
C VAL A 314 -9.33 13.31 16.73
N GLY A 315 -10.20 12.72 15.93
CA GLY A 315 -11.57 13.19 15.74
C GLY A 315 -12.40 13.19 17.03
N ALA A 316 -12.13 12.23 17.94
CA ALA A 316 -12.77 12.16 19.25
C ALA A 316 -12.25 13.21 20.26
N GLY A 317 -11.17 13.95 19.94
CA GLY A 317 -10.55 14.91 20.84
C GLY A 317 -9.85 14.26 22.04
N VAL A 318 -9.34 13.02 21.90
CA VAL A 318 -8.66 12.28 22.98
C VAL A 318 -7.19 12.04 22.61
N PRO A 319 -6.30 13.04 22.85
CA PRO A 319 -4.92 13.02 22.35
C PRO A 319 -4.07 11.87 22.91
N VAL A 320 -4.26 11.51 24.18
CA VAL A 320 -3.53 10.40 24.82
C VAL A 320 -3.85 9.07 24.13
N ALA A 321 -5.13 8.83 23.80
CA ALA A 321 -5.53 7.62 23.10
C ALA A 321 -5.03 7.58 21.65
N ALA A 322 -4.98 8.73 20.96
CA ALA A 322 -4.38 8.83 19.63
C ALA A 322 -2.89 8.47 19.64
N ARG A 323 -2.14 8.99 20.62
CA ARG A 323 -0.71 8.67 20.83
C ARG A 323 -0.51 7.19 21.13
N HIS A 324 -1.28 6.63 22.08
CA HIS A 324 -1.19 5.21 22.43
C HIS A 324 -1.52 4.31 21.22
N ALA A 325 -2.57 4.64 20.46
CA ALA A 325 -2.94 3.89 19.27
C ALA A 325 -1.78 3.84 18.23
N GLY A 326 -1.09 4.95 18.02
CA GLY A 326 0.03 5.02 17.08
C GLY A 326 1.26 4.25 17.55
N PHE A 327 1.70 4.43 18.82
CA PHE A 327 2.87 3.71 19.33
C PHE A 327 2.64 2.21 19.47
N VAL A 328 1.44 1.80 19.84
CA VAL A 328 1.07 0.37 19.85
C VAL A 328 1.09 -0.22 18.44
N ALA A 329 0.60 0.51 17.44
CA ALA A 329 0.67 0.06 16.05
C ALA A 329 2.14 -0.05 15.58
N LEU A 330 2.99 0.92 15.90
CA LEU A 330 4.44 0.87 15.62
C LEU A 330 5.09 -0.35 16.26
N ALA A 331 4.80 -0.61 17.55
CA ALA A 331 5.33 -1.78 18.26
C ALA A 331 4.88 -3.10 17.63
N LEU A 332 3.62 -3.21 17.19
CA LEU A 332 3.12 -4.39 16.51
C LEU A 332 3.78 -4.59 15.13
N GLY A 333 3.95 -3.52 14.36
CA GLY A 333 4.60 -3.58 13.04
C GLY A 333 6.08 -3.98 13.15
N VAL A 334 6.83 -3.31 14.02
CA VAL A 334 8.25 -3.62 14.27
C VAL A 334 8.39 -5.03 14.85
N GLY A 335 7.56 -5.41 15.82
CA GLY A 335 7.58 -6.75 16.41
C GLY A 335 7.34 -7.85 15.39
N PHE A 336 6.37 -7.68 14.50
CA PHE A 336 6.15 -8.63 13.41
C PHE A 336 7.36 -8.72 12.46
N MET A 337 7.93 -7.58 12.08
CA MET A 337 9.09 -7.55 11.17
C MET A 337 10.35 -8.12 11.82
N MET A 338 10.52 -7.96 13.13
CA MET A 338 11.60 -8.64 13.87
C MET A 338 11.42 -10.17 13.84
N CYS A 339 10.20 -10.66 14.07
CA CYS A 339 9.91 -12.11 13.98
C CYS A 339 10.16 -12.63 12.55
N SER A 340 9.69 -11.91 11.53
CA SER A 340 9.93 -12.25 10.12
C SER A 340 11.43 -12.21 9.80
N GLY A 341 12.15 -11.17 10.24
CA GLY A 341 13.60 -11.05 10.06
C GLY A 341 14.38 -12.19 10.71
N LEU A 342 13.96 -12.65 11.88
CA LEU A 342 14.54 -13.81 12.53
C LEU A 342 14.40 -15.07 11.67
N VAL A 343 13.25 -15.27 11.02
CA VAL A 343 13.04 -16.39 10.08
C VAL A 343 13.99 -16.27 8.88
N LEU A 344 14.17 -15.06 8.32
CA LEU A 344 15.08 -14.85 7.18
C LEU A 344 16.55 -15.16 7.53
N ILE A 345 16.96 -14.91 8.77
CA ILE A 345 18.33 -15.17 9.23
C ILE A 345 18.53 -16.64 9.59
N THR A 346 17.51 -17.30 10.18
CA THR A 346 17.67 -18.68 10.68
C THR A 346 17.56 -19.74 9.61
N VAL A 347 16.71 -19.53 8.60
CA VAL A 347 16.44 -20.54 7.54
C VAL A 347 16.56 -19.98 6.11
N PRO A 348 17.59 -19.17 5.78
CA PRO A 348 17.67 -18.49 4.49
C PRO A 348 17.74 -19.47 3.31
N ARG A 349 18.49 -20.58 3.44
CA ARG A 349 18.61 -21.59 2.38
C ARG A 349 17.30 -22.30 2.09
N ALA A 350 16.50 -22.61 3.13
CA ALA A 350 15.19 -23.23 2.92
C ALA A 350 14.24 -22.29 2.16
N ILE A 351 14.31 -20.98 2.43
CA ILE A 351 13.52 -19.96 1.71
C ILE A 351 13.98 -19.88 0.25
N VAL A 352 15.28 -19.81 -0.01
CA VAL A 352 15.83 -19.78 -1.39
C VAL A 352 15.47 -21.08 -2.14
N GLY A 353 15.42 -22.22 -1.46
CA GLY A 353 15.01 -23.50 -2.00
C GLY A 353 13.57 -23.57 -2.52
N LEU A 354 12.70 -22.61 -2.16
CA LEU A 354 11.38 -22.47 -2.76
C LEU A 354 11.43 -21.91 -4.20
N TYR A 355 12.55 -21.31 -4.59
CA TYR A 355 12.74 -20.63 -5.87
C TYR A 355 13.75 -21.36 -6.78
N LEU A 356 14.79 -21.95 -6.19
CA LEU A 356 15.91 -22.56 -6.91
C LEU A 356 16.22 -23.96 -6.39
N HIS A 357 16.65 -24.86 -7.28
CA HIS A 357 17.18 -26.16 -6.89
C HIS A 357 18.54 -25.95 -6.19
N LEU A 358 18.60 -26.29 -4.89
CA LEU A 358 19.78 -26.06 -4.05
C LEU A 358 20.98 -26.93 -4.41
N ASP A 359 20.72 -28.13 -4.97
CA ASP A 359 21.74 -29.14 -5.29
C ASP A 359 22.33 -28.95 -6.72
N ASP A 360 21.80 -27.99 -7.49
CA ASP A 360 22.32 -27.69 -8.82
C ASP A 360 23.57 -26.80 -8.72
N PRO A 361 24.74 -27.28 -9.17
CA PRO A 361 25.99 -26.50 -9.17
C PRO A 361 25.88 -25.16 -9.92
N ALA A 362 25.05 -25.10 -10.97
CA ALA A 362 24.82 -23.88 -11.73
C ALA A 362 24.16 -22.77 -10.86
N ASN A 363 23.39 -23.13 -9.86
CA ASN A 363 22.70 -22.21 -8.96
C ASN A 363 23.53 -21.83 -7.72
N ALA A 364 24.66 -22.51 -7.45
CA ALA A 364 25.40 -22.39 -6.19
C ALA A 364 25.74 -20.92 -5.83
N HIS A 365 26.22 -20.13 -6.80
CA HIS A 365 26.56 -18.73 -6.60
C HIS A 365 25.31 -17.88 -6.30
N THR A 366 24.23 -18.05 -7.05
CA THR A 366 22.96 -17.33 -6.85
C THR A 366 22.32 -17.68 -5.51
N VAL A 367 22.34 -18.96 -5.11
CA VAL A 367 21.83 -19.42 -3.81
C VAL A 367 22.61 -18.79 -2.66
N ALA A 368 23.96 -18.78 -2.74
CA ALA A 368 24.79 -18.17 -1.70
C ALA A 368 24.53 -16.66 -1.58
N LEU A 369 24.41 -15.97 -2.73
CA LEU A 369 24.14 -14.54 -2.76
C LEU A 369 22.74 -14.21 -2.24
N ALA A 370 21.71 -14.95 -2.70
CA ALA A 370 20.32 -14.77 -2.23
C ALA A 370 20.21 -15.00 -0.72
N ALA A 371 20.81 -16.05 -0.18
CA ALA A 371 20.84 -16.32 1.25
C ALA A 371 21.49 -15.16 2.03
N SER A 372 22.56 -14.58 1.48
CA SER A 372 23.22 -13.43 2.10
C SER A 372 22.39 -12.14 2.01
N LEU A 373 21.65 -11.92 0.91
CA LEU A 373 20.73 -10.78 0.75
C LEU A 373 19.54 -10.90 1.70
N LEU A 374 19.04 -12.11 1.98
CA LEU A 374 17.99 -12.31 3.00
C LEU A 374 18.45 -11.86 4.39
N GLY A 375 19.74 -12.00 4.73
CA GLY A 375 20.31 -11.46 5.96
C GLY A 375 20.25 -9.92 6.02
N VAL A 376 20.53 -9.23 4.92
CA VAL A 376 20.38 -7.77 4.83
C VAL A 376 18.90 -7.38 4.81
N ALA A 377 18.07 -8.14 4.09
CA ALA A 377 16.63 -7.95 4.04
C ALA A 377 15.97 -8.06 5.43
N ALA A 378 16.50 -8.88 6.32
CA ALA A 378 16.02 -8.99 7.71
C ALA A 378 16.14 -7.67 8.47
N VAL A 379 17.21 -6.91 8.26
CA VAL A 379 17.38 -5.57 8.87
C VAL A 379 16.52 -4.55 8.13
N PHE A 380 16.57 -4.58 6.79
CA PHE A 380 15.78 -3.71 5.91
C PHE A 380 14.29 -3.74 6.28
N GLN A 381 13.69 -4.91 6.42
CA GLN A 381 12.24 -5.02 6.66
C GLN A 381 11.80 -4.48 8.03
N ILE A 382 12.68 -4.43 9.05
CA ILE A 382 12.36 -3.83 10.36
C ILE A 382 12.14 -2.33 10.19
N VAL A 383 13.04 -1.64 9.50
CA VAL A 383 12.94 -0.20 9.25
C VAL A 383 11.82 0.12 8.25
N ASP A 384 11.57 -0.76 7.29
CA ASP A 384 10.46 -0.66 6.35
C ASP A 384 9.10 -0.75 7.05
N GLY A 385 8.92 -1.73 7.95
CA GLY A 385 7.73 -1.83 8.78
C GLY A 385 7.51 -0.60 9.68
N MET A 386 8.58 -0.09 10.28
CA MET A 386 8.54 1.13 11.10
C MET A 386 8.13 2.36 10.29
N GLN A 387 8.70 2.53 9.10
CA GLN A 387 8.38 3.62 8.17
C GLN A 387 6.91 3.55 7.72
N THR A 388 6.46 2.39 7.28
CA THR A 388 5.11 2.17 6.75
C THR A 388 4.03 2.41 7.80
N VAL A 389 4.22 1.89 9.01
CA VAL A 389 3.28 2.13 10.12
C VAL A 389 3.36 3.59 10.60
N GLY A 390 4.56 4.18 10.68
CA GLY A 390 4.77 5.59 11.01
C GLY A 390 4.06 6.53 10.04
N SER A 391 4.15 6.26 8.74
CA SER A 391 3.40 6.96 7.70
C SER A 391 1.88 6.83 7.92
N GLY A 392 1.40 5.65 8.30
CA GLY A 392 0.00 5.42 8.66
C GLY A 392 -0.46 6.27 9.85
N CYS A 393 0.37 6.37 10.90
CA CYS A 393 0.10 7.19 12.07
C CYS A 393 0.01 8.68 11.72
N LEU A 394 0.95 9.20 10.92
CA LEU A 394 0.97 10.59 10.48
C LEU A 394 -0.21 10.93 9.57
N ARG A 395 -0.60 10.03 8.66
CA ARG A 395 -1.83 10.17 7.88
C ARG A 395 -3.06 10.31 8.79
N GLY A 396 -3.14 9.51 9.87
CA GLY A 396 -4.20 9.63 10.87
C GLY A 396 -4.26 11.00 11.55
N LEU A 397 -3.12 11.70 11.65
CA LEU A 397 -3.01 13.09 12.11
C LEU A 397 -3.29 14.13 11.01
N LYS A 398 -3.67 13.74 9.79
CA LYS A 398 -3.78 14.57 8.59
C LYS A 398 -2.44 15.17 8.10
N ASP A 399 -1.32 14.67 8.60
CA ASP A 399 0.01 15.10 8.17
C ASP A 399 0.52 14.16 7.07
N THR A 400 0.54 14.65 5.83
CA THR A 400 0.94 13.88 4.65
C THR A 400 2.07 14.53 3.85
N ARG A 401 2.22 15.87 3.92
CA ARG A 401 3.22 16.62 3.16
C ARG A 401 4.64 16.41 3.68
N ILE A 402 4.83 16.48 4.99
CA ILE A 402 6.16 16.29 5.57
C ILE A 402 6.64 14.83 5.43
N PRO A 403 5.80 13.81 5.65
CA PRO A 403 6.14 12.43 5.29
C PRO A 403 6.58 12.25 3.85
N MET A 404 5.92 12.91 2.88
CA MET A 404 6.32 12.89 1.48
C MET A 404 7.73 13.47 1.27
N LEU A 405 8.02 14.63 1.86
CA LEU A 405 9.35 15.25 1.76
C LEU A 405 10.43 14.40 2.45
N ALA A 406 10.11 13.84 3.61
CA ALA A 406 11.01 12.93 4.33
C ALA A 406 11.30 11.67 3.48
N ALA A 407 10.31 11.10 2.81
CA ALA A 407 10.49 9.97 1.91
C ALA A 407 11.37 10.34 0.70
N ALA A 408 11.08 11.47 0.03
CA ALA A 408 11.89 11.93 -1.10
C ALA A 408 13.36 12.13 -0.71
N PHE A 409 13.61 12.81 0.42
CA PHE A 409 14.96 13.02 0.92
C PHE A 409 15.63 11.71 1.36
N GLY A 410 14.95 10.89 2.18
CA GLY A 410 15.52 9.66 2.70
C GLY A 410 15.84 8.63 1.62
N TYR A 411 14.98 8.51 0.64
CA TYR A 411 15.17 7.54 -0.45
C TYR A 411 16.22 7.99 -1.46
N TRP A 412 16.08 9.20 -2.01
CA TRP A 412 16.94 9.69 -3.07
C TRP A 412 18.15 10.50 -2.56
N GLY A 413 18.04 11.15 -1.41
CA GLY A 413 19.15 11.90 -0.80
C GLY A 413 20.09 11.04 0.05
N VAL A 414 19.56 10.00 0.71
CA VAL A 414 20.36 9.12 1.59
C VAL A 414 20.49 7.72 0.99
N GLY A 415 19.38 7.06 0.69
CA GLY A 415 19.36 5.65 0.31
C GLY A 415 20.08 5.36 -1.00
N PHE A 416 19.70 6.04 -2.06
CA PHE A 416 20.28 5.83 -3.39
C PHE A 416 21.79 6.14 -3.43
N PRO A 417 22.29 7.31 -2.94
CA PRO A 417 23.72 7.60 -2.95
C PRO A 417 24.52 6.62 -2.07
N THR A 418 24.01 6.28 -0.89
CA THR A 418 24.67 5.30 -0.01
C THR A 418 24.78 3.95 -0.68
N GLY A 419 23.68 3.48 -1.32
CA GLY A 419 23.67 2.21 -2.05
C GLY A 419 24.65 2.20 -3.20
N TYR A 420 24.71 3.28 -3.98
CA TYR A 420 25.66 3.44 -5.08
C TYR A 420 27.13 3.36 -4.59
N VAL A 421 27.46 4.14 -3.57
CA VAL A 421 28.82 4.15 -3.00
C VAL A 421 29.21 2.80 -2.43
N LEU A 422 28.33 2.16 -1.65
CA LEU A 422 28.60 0.84 -1.09
C LEU A 422 28.74 -0.25 -2.15
N ALA A 423 27.93 -0.20 -3.21
CA ALA A 423 27.93 -1.23 -4.25
C ALA A 423 29.16 -1.13 -5.17
N PHE A 424 29.49 0.08 -5.63
CA PHE A 424 30.45 0.31 -6.71
C PHE A 424 31.80 0.83 -6.23
N HIS A 425 31.84 1.64 -5.17
CA HIS A 425 33.11 2.15 -4.63
C HIS A 425 33.72 1.22 -3.58
N PHE A 426 32.89 0.64 -2.71
CA PHE A 426 33.32 -0.36 -1.73
C PHE A 426 33.18 -1.80 -2.23
N GLU A 427 32.78 -2.02 -3.48
CA GLU A 427 32.69 -3.32 -4.15
C GLU A 427 31.77 -4.35 -3.44
N LEU A 428 30.82 -3.90 -2.63
CA LEU A 428 29.87 -4.78 -1.94
C LEU A 428 28.78 -5.31 -2.87
N GLY A 429 28.72 -4.85 -4.13
CA GLY A 429 27.76 -5.29 -5.13
C GLY A 429 26.29 -5.18 -4.68
N ALA A 430 25.50 -6.20 -4.93
CA ALA A 430 24.07 -6.20 -4.58
C ALA A 430 23.82 -6.00 -3.07
N LYS A 431 24.70 -6.45 -2.19
CA LYS A 431 24.59 -6.21 -0.74
C LYS A 431 24.69 -4.73 -0.41
N GLY A 432 25.61 -4.01 -1.10
CA GLY A 432 25.78 -2.56 -0.93
C GLY A 432 24.50 -1.80 -1.27
N LEU A 433 23.84 -2.17 -2.37
CA LEU A 433 22.54 -1.57 -2.77
C LEU A 433 21.46 -1.82 -1.72
N TRP A 434 21.36 -3.03 -1.17
CA TRP A 434 20.39 -3.35 -0.11
C TRP A 434 20.67 -2.61 1.20
N TRP A 435 21.95 -2.43 1.58
CA TRP A 435 22.31 -1.58 2.72
C TRP A 435 21.95 -0.11 2.48
N GLY A 436 22.09 0.37 1.23
CA GLY A 436 21.62 1.70 0.85
C GLY A 436 20.12 1.85 1.01
N LEU A 437 19.32 0.87 0.52
CA LEU A 437 17.87 0.84 0.76
C LEU A 437 17.55 0.88 2.26
N ALA A 438 18.22 0.06 3.07
CA ALA A 438 18.00 0.02 4.51
C ALA A 438 18.34 1.36 5.18
N ALA A 439 19.45 2.03 4.79
CA ALA A 439 19.83 3.34 5.31
C ALA A 439 18.82 4.44 4.94
N GLY A 440 18.35 4.44 3.68
CA GLY A 440 17.29 5.34 3.21
C GLY A 440 16.01 5.20 4.02
N LEU A 441 15.51 3.96 4.13
CA LEU A 441 14.29 3.68 4.89
C LEU A 441 14.47 3.95 6.39
N ALA A 442 15.64 3.69 6.97
CA ALA A 442 15.94 4.00 8.36
C ALA A 442 15.83 5.51 8.64
N SER A 443 16.36 6.33 7.72
CA SER A 443 16.26 7.79 7.84
C SER A 443 14.80 8.27 7.79
N VAL A 444 14.00 7.72 6.87
CA VAL A 444 12.56 8.02 6.76
C VAL A 444 11.81 7.55 8.00
N ALA A 445 12.05 6.32 8.46
CA ALA A 445 11.41 5.76 9.65
C ALA A 445 11.70 6.59 10.91
N ALA A 446 12.96 7.02 11.08
CA ALA A 446 13.35 7.89 12.19
C ALA A 446 12.62 9.24 12.12
N LEU A 447 12.64 9.90 10.95
CA LEU A 447 11.98 11.19 10.75
C LEU A 447 10.47 11.10 11.01
N MET A 448 9.79 10.08 10.47
CA MET A 448 8.34 9.89 10.67
C MET A 448 7.98 9.59 12.11
N THR A 449 8.76 8.74 12.79
CA THR A 449 8.50 8.39 14.19
C THR A 449 8.76 9.58 15.13
N LEU A 450 9.84 10.32 14.93
CA LEU A 450 10.12 11.54 15.68
C LEU A 450 9.06 12.60 15.47
N ARG A 451 8.60 12.77 14.22
CA ARG A 451 7.53 13.70 13.90
C ARG A 451 6.20 13.30 14.54
N PHE A 452 5.82 12.02 14.46
CA PHE A 452 4.63 11.52 15.16
C PHE A 452 4.73 11.75 16.67
N HIS A 453 5.89 11.48 17.26
CA HIS A 453 6.15 11.75 18.68
C HIS A 453 5.93 13.23 19.03
N ARG A 454 6.50 14.16 18.25
CA ARG A 454 6.39 15.60 18.47
C ARG A 454 4.96 16.12 18.33
N ILE A 455 4.28 15.76 17.24
CA ILE A 455 2.91 16.22 16.98
C ILE A 455 1.94 15.65 18.02
N SER A 456 2.03 14.35 18.33
CA SER A 456 1.15 13.72 19.31
C SER A 456 1.38 14.25 20.74
N ARG A 457 2.62 14.65 21.08
CA ARG A 457 2.94 15.29 22.35
C ARG A 457 2.35 16.71 22.41
N ARG A 458 2.55 17.53 21.36
CA ARG A 458 1.95 18.86 21.25
C ARG A 458 0.41 18.81 21.36
N PHE A 459 -0.22 17.82 20.72
CA PHE A 459 -1.67 17.64 20.83
C PHE A 459 -2.11 17.35 22.28
N ILE A 460 -1.31 16.62 23.06
CA ILE A 460 -1.56 16.41 24.50
C ILE A 460 -1.43 17.72 25.28
N GLU A 461 -0.38 18.50 25.00
CA GLU A 461 -0.06 19.73 25.73
C GLU A 461 -1.02 20.87 25.44
N THR A 462 -1.47 21.01 24.18
CA THR A 462 -2.30 22.14 23.73
C THR A 462 -3.79 21.83 23.66
N GLY A 463 -4.17 20.55 23.59
CA GLY A 463 -5.54 20.13 23.29
C GLY A 463 -6.01 20.44 21.87
N ILE A 464 -5.16 21.09 21.05
CA ILE A 464 -5.49 21.48 19.67
C ILE A 464 -5.16 20.32 18.73
N ALA A 465 -6.20 19.83 18.01
CA ALA A 465 -6.01 18.79 17.02
C ALA A 465 -5.07 19.26 15.89
N PRO A 466 -4.11 18.43 15.44
CA PRO A 466 -3.20 18.78 14.36
C PRO A 466 -3.96 19.06 13.07
N GLY A 467 -3.55 20.11 12.36
CA GLY A 467 -4.09 20.52 11.06
C GLY A 467 -3.19 20.05 9.90
N PRO A 468 -3.68 20.15 8.64
CA PRO A 468 -2.93 19.71 7.46
C PRO A 468 -1.67 20.56 7.18
N ASP A 469 -1.52 21.72 7.78
CA ASP A 469 -0.44 22.69 7.54
C ASP A 469 0.36 23.03 8.81
N ASP A 470 0.45 22.11 9.79
CA ASP A 470 1.30 22.30 10.98
C ASP A 470 2.81 22.33 10.62
N THR A 471 3.15 23.07 9.54
CA THR A 471 4.51 23.40 9.15
C THR A 471 5.13 24.48 10.05
N ASP A 472 4.32 25.28 10.74
CA ASP A 472 4.75 26.47 11.51
C ASP A 472 5.14 26.19 12.96
N ALA A 473 5.37 24.94 13.35
CA ALA A 473 5.79 24.61 14.71
C ALA A 473 7.21 25.08 15.07
N ALA A 474 7.95 25.67 14.13
CA ALA A 474 9.30 26.19 14.37
C ALA A 474 9.34 27.69 14.71
N SER A 475 8.29 28.48 14.48
CA SER A 475 8.32 29.94 14.61
C SER A 475 7.52 30.55 15.77
N ALA A 476 6.72 29.75 16.47
CA ALA A 476 5.99 30.26 17.65
C ALA A 476 6.79 30.02 18.95
N ALA A 477 7.88 30.77 19.13
CA ALA A 477 8.38 31.05 20.46
C ALA A 477 7.30 31.84 21.25
N PRO A 478 7.03 31.55 22.52
CA PRO A 478 6.07 32.32 23.29
C PRO A 478 6.61 33.74 23.42
N HIS A 479 5.95 34.69 22.75
CA HIS A 479 6.12 36.09 23.13
C HIS A 479 5.63 36.24 24.55
N GLY A 480 6.60 36.36 25.48
CA GLY A 480 6.30 36.71 26.86
C GLY A 480 5.54 38.02 26.92
N HIS A 481 4.37 37.95 27.50
CA HIS A 481 3.72 39.16 28.03
C HIS A 481 4.43 39.53 29.32
N VAL A 482 5.14 40.65 29.28
CA VAL A 482 5.54 41.45 30.44
C VAL A 482 4.35 42.25 30.90
#